data_b62e11e41e75d6969a9b55ce6ef41f40
#
_entry.id   b62e11e41e75d6969a9b55ce6ef41f40
#
_cell.length_a   1.000
_cell.length_b   1.000
_cell.length_c   1.000
_cell.angle_alpha   90.00
_cell.angle_beta   90.00
_cell.angle_gamma   90.00
#
_symmetry.space_group_name_H-M   'P 1'
#
loop_
_entity.id
_entity.type
_entity.pdbx_description
1 polymer ?
#
loop_
_entity_poly.entity_id
_entity_poly.type
_entity_poly.pdbx_seq_one_letter_code
_entity_poly.pdbx_strand_id
1 'polypeptide(L)'
;MSVKRLLCLVSAMNTGGAETFLMKLYRKLDKTKYQMDFCVNDPKKGFYDDEIQSMGGKIYVIPCKSESIKHFTEGLSQIVKHNHYEYVLRITSNAMGFYDLKVAKKSGAKKCIARSSNSSDGNSLKSKIAHRVGRILYEGNVDIKIAPSDLAAKYTFGEKEYKMGHVKILHNAIDLDYFRFSEKSRIDNRHELHIPEDAFAVGHIGRFSEQKNHLFLLDIFARVTKKKPDAY
;
A
#
# COMPACT_ATOMS: atom_id res chain seq x y z
N MET A 1 15.32 9.95 -25.00
CA MET A 1 15.26 10.36 -23.58
C MET A 1 15.46 9.12 -22.72
N SER A 2 16.26 9.21 -21.64
CA SER A 2 16.43 8.09 -20.71
C SER A 2 15.11 7.80 -19.98
N VAL A 3 14.83 6.51 -19.73
CA VAL A 3 13.65 6.08 -18.96
C VAL A 3 13.77 6.62 -17.53
N LYS A 4 12.75 7.33 -17.06
CA LYS A 4 12.69 7.83 -15.68
C LYS A 4 12.31 6.69 -14.73
N ARG A 5 13.13 6.47 -13.68
CA ARG A 5 12.90 5.39 -12.71
C ARG A 5 12.41 5.96 -11.38
N LEU A 6 11.37 5.34 -10.81
CA LEU A 6 10.82 5.61 -9.49
C LEU A 6 11.19 4.48 -8.55
N LEU A 7 11.89 4.78 -7.46
CA LEU A 7 12.13 3.81 -6.39
C LEU A 7 10.97 3.82 -5.40
N CYS A 8 10.28 2.69 -5.26
CA CYS A 8 9.16 2.50 -4.34
C CYS A 8 9.62 1.77 -3.08
N LEU A 9 9.43 2.40 -1.91
CA LEU A 9 9.80 1.82 -0.63
C LEU A 9 8.55 1.21 0.02
N VAL A 10 8.55 -0.11 0.20
CA VAL A 10 7.48 -0.89 0.82
C VAL A 10 8.08 -1.99 1.71
N SER A 11 7.26 -2.69 2.49
CA SER A 11 7.79 -3.75 3.38
C SER A 11 8.10 -5.04 2.62
N ALA A 12 7.24 -5.43 1.69
CA ALA A 12 7.38 -6.62 0.83
C ALA A 12 6.52 -6.40 -0.44
N MET A 13 6.67 -7.21 -1.47
CA MET A 13 5.80 -7.17 -2.66
C MET A 13 4.82 -8.34 -2.67
N ASN A 14 4.02 -8.46 -1.61
CA ASN A 14 2.97 -9.45 -1.46
C ASN A 14 1.57 -8.90 -1.82
N THR A 15 0.50 -9.68 -1.61
CA THR A 15 -0.89 -9.34 -1.96
C THR A 15 -1.56 -8.34 -0.99
N GLY A 16 -0.82 -7.37 -0.49
CA GLY A 16 -1.35 -6.30 0.35
C GLY A 16 -1.95 -5.14 -0.47
N GLY A 17 -2.72 -4.28 0.19
CA GLY A 17 -3.39 -3.15 -0.49
C GLY A 17 -2.42 -2.10 -1.07
N ALA A 18 -1.28 -1.87 -0.41
CA ALA A 18 -0.24 -0.95 -0.87
C ALA A 18 0.47 -1.50 -2.11
N GLU A 19 0.85 -2.77 -2.06
CA GLU A 19 1.55 -3.49 -3.11
C GLU A 19 0.65 -3.66 -4.34
N THR A 20 -0.60 -4.06 -4.14
CA THR A 20 -1.60 -4.16 -5.22
C THR A 20 -1.85 -2.80 -5.89
N PHE A 21 -1.88 -1.71 -5.13
CA PHE A 21 -1.97 -0.37 -5.70
C PHE A 21 -0.78 -0.05 -6.61
N LEU A 22 0.45 -0.33 -6.15
CA LEU A 22 1.66 -0.11 -6.94
C LEU A 22 1.67 -0.98 -8.21
N MET A 23 1.27 -2.23 -8.12
CA MET A 23 1.23 -3.13 -9.27
C MET A 23 0.16 -2.72 -10.29
N LYS A 24 -1.01 -2.27 -9.85
CA LYS A 24 -2.03 -1.70 -10.77
C LYS A 24 -1.48 -0.49 -11.52
N LEU A 25 -0.76 0.38 -10.83
CA LEU A 25 -0.09 1.52 -11.46
C LEU A 25 1.00 1.06 -12.43
N TYR A 26 1.88 0.15 -11.99
CA TYR A 26 3.01 -0.30 -12.78
C TYR A 26 2.60 -1.02 -14.08
N ARG A 27 1.54 -1.84 -14.03
CA ARG A 27 0.98 -2.51 -15.23
C ARG A 27 0.51 -1.51 -16.29
N LYS A 28 -0.03 -0.36 -15.89
CA LYS A 28 -0.58 0.68 -16.78
C LYS A 28 0.43 1.73 -17.25
N LEU A 29 1.64 1.77 -16.65
CA LEU A 29 2.67 2.73 -17.06
C LEU A 29 3.19 2.44 -18.48
N ASP A 30 3.47 3.52 -19.22
CA ASP A 30 4.30 3.47 -20.43
C ASP A 30 5.77 3.21 -20.05
N LYS A 31 6.18 1.95 -20.15
CA LYS A 31 7.50 1.47 -19.71
C LYS A 31 8.65 1.97 -20.58
N THR A 32 8.36 2.55 -21.73
CA THR A 32 9.36 3.22 -22.57
C THR A 32 9.79 4.57 -21.99
N LYS A 33 8.95 5.17 -21.14
CA LYS A 33 9.18 6.47 -20.51
C LYS A 33 9.43 6.38 -19.01
N TYR A 34 8.75 5.44 -18.33
CA TYR A 34 8.76 5.31 -16.87
C TYR A 34 8.98 3.86 -16.45
N GLN A 35 9.75 3.67 -15.41
CA GLN A 35 9.99 2.38 -14.78
C GLN A 35 9.83 2.48 -13.27
N MET A 36 9.39 1.39 -12.64
CA MET A 36 9.31 1.30 -11.18
C MET A 36 10.26 0.23 -10.67
N ASP A 37 11.03 0.57 -9.65
CA ASP A 37 11.87 -0.34 -8.88
C ASP A 37 11.39 -0.36 -7.44
N PHE A 38 11.67 -1.44 -6.74
CA PHE A 38 11.14 -1.66 -5.41
C PHE A 38 12.28 -1.92 -4.41
N CYS A 39 12.20 -1.28 -3.26
CA CYS A 39 13.09 -1.54 -2.14
C CYS A 39 12.23 -2.08 -0.99
N VAL A 40 12.51 -3.30 -0.57
CA VAL A 40 11.75 -4.08 0.41
C VAL A 40 12.61 -4.42 1.62
N ASN A 41 11.93 -4.78 2.74
CA ASN A 41 12.60 -5.19 3.96
C ASN A 41 12.48 -6.70 4.23
N ASP A 42 11.55 -7.40 3.59
CA ASP A 42 11.41 -8.84 3.71
C ASP A 42 12.37 -9.52 2.72
N PRO A 43 13.29 -10.37 3.19
CA PRO A 43 14.22 -11.11 2.31
C PRO A 43 13.54 -12.26 1.57
N LYS A 44 12.32 -12.64 1.96
CA LYS A 44 11.57 -13.69 1.27
C LYS A 44 11.03 -13.16 -0.04
N LYS A 45 11.04 -14.04 -1.06
CA LYS A 45 10.43 -13.74 -2.35
C LYS A 45 8.97 -13.33 -2.20
N GLY A 46 8.65 -12.15 -2.71
CA GLY A 46 7.29 -11.62 -2.72
C GLY A 46 6.44 -12.23 -3.85
N PHE A 47 5.13 -12.16 -3.68
CA PHE A 47 4.16 -12.66 -4.68
C PHE A 47 4.33 -11.99 -6.06
N TYR A 48 4.67 -10.70 -6.08
CA TYR A 48 4.79 -9.93 -7.32
C TYR A 48 6.20 -9.85 -7.90
N ASP A 49 7.19 -10.50 -7.30
CA ASP A 49 8.61 -10.31 -7.66
C ASP A 49 8.90 -10.73 -9.10
N ASP A 50 8.41 -11.89 -9.53
CA ASP A 50 8.62 -12.37 -10.91
C ASP A 50 7.95 -11.45 -11.93
N GLU A 51 6.76 -10.97 -11.63
CA GLU A 51 6.04 -10.04 -12.50
C GLU A 51 6.77 -8.69 -12.61
N ILE A 52 7.29 -8.17 -11.49
CA ILE A 52 8.07 -6.93 -11.47
C ILE A 52 9.30 -7.07 -12.36
N GLN A 53 10.04 -8.17 -12.21
CA GLN A 53 11.25 -8.42 -12.99
C GLN A 53 10.96 -8.63 -14.47
N SER A 54 9.88 -9.34 -14.82
CA SER A 54 9.46 -9.53 -16.21
C SER A 54 9.08 -8.22 -16.91
N MET A 55 8.62 -7.21 -16.14
CA MET A 55 8.34 -5.87 -16.64
C MET A 55 9.58 -4.94 -16.65
N GLY A 56 10.77 -5.43 -16.29
CA GLY A 56 12.03 -4.68 -16.26
C GLY A 56 12.27 -3.87 -14.97
N GLY A 57 11.46 -4.09 -13.93
CA GLY A 57 11.66 -3.53 -12.59
C GLY A 57 12.74 -4.30 -11.80
N LYS A 58 13.39 -3.61 -10.89
CA LYS A 58 14.39 -4.16 -9.98
C LYS A 58 13.83 -4.26 -8.57
N ILE A 59 14.30 -5.26 -7.81
CA ILE A 59 13.95 -5.43 -6.40
C ILE A 59 15.25 -5.39 -5.59
N TYR A 60 15.28 -4.54 -4.58
CA TYR A 60 16.36 -4.39 -3.63
C TYR A 60 15.88 -4.80 -2.25
N VAL A 61 16.66 -5.57 -1.54
CA VAL A 61 16.37 -5.98 -0.16
C VAL A 61 17.32 -5.28 0.79
N ILE A 62 16.78 -4.61 1.81
CA ILE A 62 17.57 -4.00 2.90
C ILE A 62 16.96 -4.38 4.25
N PRO A 63 17.77 -4.48 5.32
CA PRO A 63 17.25 -4.75 6.67
C PRO A 63 16.16 -3.76 7.08
N CYS A 64 15.21 -4.18 7.92
CA CYS A 64 14.22 -3.24 8.43
C CYS A 64 14.81 -2.33 9.53
N LYS A 65 14.17 -1.17 9.75
CA LYS A 65 14.64 -0.20 10.77
C LYS A 65 14.59 -0.75 12.20
N SER A 66 13.71 -1.69 12.48
CA SER A 66 13.63 -2.35 13.80
C SER A 66 14.80 -3.30 14.07
N GLU A 67 15.43 -3.82 13.02
CA GLU A 67 16.64 -4.64 13.13
C GLU A 67 17.88 -3.75 13.25
N SER A 68 18.06 -2.80 12.34
CA SER A 68 19.17 -1.87 12.36
C SER A 68 18.89 -0.61 11.57
N ILE A 69 18.72 0.51 12.27
CA ILE A 69 18.58 1.83 11.64
C ILE A 69 19.82 2.17 10.80
N LYS A 70 21.00 1.79 11.27
CA LYS A 70 22.27 2.04 10.57
C LYS A 70 22.29 1.32 9.22
N HIS A 71 22.12 0.01 9.22
CA HIS A 71 22.17 -0.78 7.98
C HIS A 71 21.04 -0.43 7.02
N PHE A 72 19.83 -0.13 7.53
CA PHE A 72 18.74 0.40 6.72
C PHE A 72 19.15 1.70 6.01
N THR A 73 19.72 2.65 6.77
CA THR A 73 20.12 3.97 6.25
C THR A 73 21.23 3.86 5.22
N GLU A 74 22.25 3.06 5.49
CA GLU A 74 23.36 2.79 4.58
C GLU A 74 22.90 2.11 3.30
N GLY A 75 22.09 1.04 3.41
CA GLY A 75 21.55 0.30 2.28
C GLY A 75 20.69 1.17 1.37
N LEU A 76 19.74 1.92 1.94
CA LEU A 76 18.90 2.84 1.16
C LEU A 76 19.74 3.94 0.49
N SER A 77 20.70 4.52 1.23
CA SER A 77 21.59 5.53 0.70
C SER A 77 22.42 5.03 -0.48
N GLN A 78 22.96 3.82 -0.39
CA GLN A 78 23.72 3.18 -1.47
C GLN A 78 22.85 2.94 -2.70
N ILE A 79 21.63 2.40 -2.53
CA ILE A 79 20.70 2.15 -3.63
C ILE A 79 20.39 3.45 -4.38
N VAL A 80 20.03 4.51 -3.65
CA VAL A 80 19.67 5.81 -4.25
C VAL A 80 20.85 6.41 -4.99
N LYS A 81 22.05 6.42 -4.39
CA LYS A 81 23.27 7.01 -4.99
C LYS A 81 23.75 6.23 -6.22
N HIS A 82 23.95 4.90 -6.09
CA HIS A 82 24.53 4.10 -7.18
C HIS A 82 23.62 4.01 -8.41
N ASN A 83 22.31 4.01 -8.21
CA ASN A 83 21.36 3.94 -9.32
C ASN A 83 20.82 5.31 -9.74
N HIS A 84 21.30 6.40 -9.13
CA HIS A 84 20.92 7.79 -9.44
C HIS A 84 19.40 8.03 -9.41
N TYR A 85 18.71 7.48 -8.39
CA TYR A 85 17.26 7.67 -8.25
C TYR A 85 16.92 9.11 -7.93
N GLU A 86 16.30 9.79 -8.88
CA GLU A 86 15.80 11.15 -8.70
C GLU A 86 14.42 11.18 -8.01
N TYR A 87 13.64 10.11 -8.15
CA TYR A 87 12.26 9.99 -7.65
C TYR A 87 12.16 8.83 -6.69
N VAL A 88 11.70 9.11 -5.47
CA VAL A 88 11.50 8.08 -4.43
C VAL A 88 10.11 8.21 -3.85
N LEU A 89 9.35 7.12 -3.87
CA LEU A 89 8.01 7.00 -3.29
C LEU A 89 8.07 6.11 -2.05
N ARG A 90 7.58 6.61 -0.91
CA ARG A 90 7.32 5.80 0.28
C ARG A 90 5.83 5.64 0.50
N ILE A 91 5.32 4.40 0.49
CA ILE A 91 4.00 4.10 1.02
C ILE A 91 4.15 3.82 2.51
N THR A 92 3.42 4.53 3.35
CA THR A 92 3.58 4.46 4.78
C THR A 92 2.26 4.43 5.54
N SER A 93 2.22 3.67 6.63
CA SER A 93 1.09 3.63 7.56
C SER A 93 1.12 4.77 8.58
N ASN A 94 2.28 5.38 8.82
CA ASN A 94 2.46 6.50 9.73
C ASN A 94 3.66 7.39 9.32
N ALA A 95 3.81 8.55 9.97
CA ALA A 95 4.80 9.54 9.59
C ALA A 95 6.27 9.14 9.87
N MET A 96 6.54 8.03 10.56
CA MET A 96 7.91 7.51 10.70
C MET A 96 8.49 7.04 9.36
N GLY A 97 7.65 6.75 8.37
CA GLY A 97 8.09 6.49 7.01
C GLY A 97 8.74 7.70 6.31
N PHE A 98 8.52 8.92 6.80
CA PHE A 98 9.18 10.12 6.25
C PHE A 98 10.67 10.16 6.53
N TYR A 99 11.15 9.42 7.54
CA TYR A 99 12.57 9.21 7.75
C TYR A 99 13.24 8.57 6.53
N ASP A 100 12.58 7.64 5.87
CA ASP A 100 13.10 6.97 4.67
C ASP A 100 13.30 7.99 3.54
N LEU A 101 12.38 8.94 3.40
CA LEU A 101 12.46 10.02 2.43
C LEU A 101 13.56 11.05 2.79
N LYS A 102 13.80 11.29 4.09
CA LYS A 102 14.96 12.09 4.54
C LYS A 102 16.28 11.44 4.10
N VAL A 103 16.41 10.13 4.27
CA VAL A 103 17.59 9.38 3.81
C VAL A 103 17.72 9.49 2.29
N ALA A 104 16.66 9.23 1.55
CA ALA A 104 16.65 9.33 0.09
C ALA A 104 17.05 10.74 -0.40
N LYS A 105 16.48 11.79 0.18
CA LYS A 105 16.77 13.18 -0.16
C LYS A 105 18.24 13.55 0.08
N LYS A 106 18.79 13.15 1.23
CA LYS A 106 20.22 13.30 1.55
C LYS A 106 21.13 12.50 0.62
N SER A 107 20.61 11.44 -0.01
CA SER A 107 21.34 10.58 -0.93
C SER A 107 21.25 11.03 -2.39
N GLY A 108 20.56 12.14 -2.70
CA GLY A 108 20.49 12.74 -4.03
C GLY A 108 19.15 12.67 -4.71
N ALA A 109 18.09 12.12 -4.07
CA ALA A 109 16.75 12.14 -4.62
C ALA A 109 16.24 13.59 -4.74
N LYS A 110 15.75 13.96 -5.91
CA LYS A 110 15.22 15.31 -6.22
C LYS A 110 13.78 15.49 -5.76
N LYS A 111 12.98 14.42 -5.84
CA LYS A 111 11.55 14.42 -5.47
C LYS A 111 11.23 13.21 -4.59
N CYS A 112 10.85 13.51 -3.37
CA CYS A 112 10.45 12.53 -2.36
C CYS A 112 8.92 12.57 -2.19
N ILE A 113 8.26 11.46 -2.42
CA ILE A 113 6.81 11.32 -2.45
C ILE A 113 6.39 10.45 -1.28
N ALA A 114 5.47 10.91 -0.45
CA ALA A 114 4.84 10.10 0.58
C ALA A 114 3.40 9.79 0.18
N ARG A 115 3.02 8.51 0.23
CA ARG A 115 1.63 8.08 0.10
C ARG A 115 1.16 7.40 1.38
N SER A 116 0.10 7.93 1.97
CA SER A 116 -0.55 7.31 3.11
C SER A 116 -1.21 5.98 2.71
N SER A 117 -1.15 4.98 3.60
CA SER A 117 -1.87 3.71 3.47
C SER A 117 -2.94 3.49 4.54
N ASN A 118 -2.90 4.28 5.63
CA ASN A 118 -3.79 4.14 6.77
C ASN A 118 -4.44 5.48 7.15
N SER A 119 -5.55 5.38 7.89
CA SER A 119 -6.28 6.52 8.47
C SER A 119 -6.22 6.57 10.00
N SER A 120 -5.47 5.65 10.64
CA SER A 120 -5.30 5.62 12.10
C SER A 120 -4.07 4.80 12.53
N ASP A 121 -3.59 5.04 13.75
CA ASP A 121 -2.53 4.24 14.42
C ASP A 121 -3.08 3.04 15.19
N GLY A 122 -4.38 2.81 15.17
CA GLY A 122 -5.01 1.92 16.12
C GLY A 122 -4.95 2.50 17.56
N ASN A 123 -4.88 1.63 18.57
CA ASN A 123 -4.94 2.04 19.98
C ASN A 123 -3.58 2.22 20.68
N SER A 124 -2.46 2.00 19.97
CA SER A 124 -1.12 2.08 20.58
C SER A 124 -0.67 3.52 20.82
N LEU A 125 -0.47 3.90 22.08
CA LEU A 125 0.07 5.21 22.46
C LEU A 125 1.48 5.43 21.90
N LYS A 126 2.32 4.38 21.90
CA LYS A 126 3.67 4.44 21.30
C LYS A 126 3.62 4.79 19.81
N SER A 127 2.69 4.19 19.07
CA SER A 127 2.52 4.49 17.65
C SER A 127 2.07 5.93 17.42
N LYS A 128 1.15 6.45 18.22
CA LYS A 128 0.69 7.86 18.17
C LYS A 128 1.82 8.85 18.42
N ILE A 129 2.66 8.59 19.44
CA ILE A 129 3.82 9.43 19.75
C ILE A 129 4.82 9.38 18.60
N ALA A 130 5.19 8.19 18.15
CA ALA A 130 6.11 8.01 17.03
C ALA A 130 5.61 8.71 15.76
N HIS A 131 4.31 8.60 15.46
CA HIS A 131 3.68 9.30 14.35
C HIS A 131 3.84 10.83 14.47
N ARG A 132 3.53 11.40 15.64
CA ARG A 132 3.67 12.84 15.88
C ARG A 132 5.11 13.31 15.74
N VAL A 133 6.06 12.57 16.34
CA VAL A 133 7.51 12.85 16.25
C VAL A 133 7.97 12.75 14.79
N GLY A 134 7.59 11.70 14.08
CA GLY A 134 7.96 11.52 12.66
C GLY A 134 7.47 12.68 11.78
N ARG A 135 6.26 13.17 12.04
CA ARG A 135 5.71 14.32 11.32
C ARG A 135 6.52 15.60 11.59
N ILE A 136 6.79 15.91 12.85
CA ILE A 136 7.55 17.13 13.23
C ILE A 136 8.96 17.10 12.66
N LEU A 137 9.66 15.96 12.75
CA LEU A 137 11.08 15.88 12.41
C LEU A 137 11.35 15.63 10.92
N TYR A 138 10.43 15.03 10.18
CA TYR A 138 10.75 14.49 8.86
C TYR A 138 9.82 14.95 7.74
N GLU A 139 8.68 15.59 8.03
CA GLU A 139 7.72 16.03 7.02
C GLU A 139 8.31 17.01 6.00
N GLY A 140 9.25 17.87 6.40
CA GLY A 140 9.96 18.79 5.51
C GLY A 140 10.79 18.11 4.40
N ASN A 141 10.94 16.78 4.44
CA ASN A 141 11.61 16.01 3.39
C ASN A 141 10.62 15.45 2.35
N VAL A 142 9.32 15.69 2.51
CA VAL A 142 8.27 15.21 1.62
C VAL A 142 7.90 16.32 0.64
N ASP A 143 8.23 16.13 -0.63
CA ASP A 143 7.92 17.10 -1.69
C ASP A 143 6.49 16.96 -2.23
N ILE A 144 5.96 15.74 -2.26
CA ILE A 144 4.61 15.42 -2.75
C ILE A 144 3.90 14.52 -1.74
N LYS A 145 2.73 14.99 -1.27
CA LYS A 145 1.89 14.29 -0.31
C LYS A 145 0.67 13.72 -1.01
N ILE A 146 0.44 12.41 -0.86
CA ILE A 146 -0.66 11.70 -1.50
C ILE A 146 -1.41 10.87 -0.44
N ALA A 147 -2.73 10.86 -0.50
CA ALA A 147 -3.55 10.03 0.38
C ALA A 147 -4.72 9.39 -0.39
N PRO A 148 -5.19 8.18 0.01
CA PRO A 148 -6.31 7.53 -0.64
C PRO A 148 -7.69 8.10 -0.23
N SER A 149 -7.75 8.91 0.81
CA SER A 149 -8.97 9.55 1.32
C SER A 149 -8.63 10.76 2.18
N ASP A 150 -9.64 11.60 2.44
CA ASP A 150 -9.52 12.77 3.32
C ASP A 150 -9.09 12.39 4.74
N LEU A 151 -9.65 11.30 5.29
CA LEU A 151 -9.27 10.80 6.61
C LEU A 151 -7.78 10.39 6.65
N ALA A 152 -7.30 9.69 5.64
CA ALA A 152 -5.91 9.30 5.54
C ALA A 152 -4.97 10.51 5.36
N ALA A 153 -5.42 11.53 4.61
CA ALA A 153 -4.69 12.79 4.45
C ALA A 153 -4.53 13.53 5.79
N LYS A 154 -5.63 13.74 6.50
CA LYS A 154 -5.66 14.39 7.81
C LYS A 154 -4.83 13.65 8.85
N TYR A 155 -4.96 12.35 8.87
CA TYR A 155 -4.20 11.50 9.79
C TYR A 155 -2.68 11.61 9.50
N THR A 156 -2.26 11.32 8.29
CA THR A 156 -0.82 11.17 7.98
C THR A 156 -0.09 12.51 7.92
N PHE A 157 -0.69 13.52 7.31
CA PHE A 157 -0.05 14.81 7.06
C PHE A 157 -0.59 15.95 7.96
N GLY A 158 -1.72 15.72 8.62
CA GLY A 158 -2.36 16.67 9.52
C GLY A 158 -3.41 17.54 8.86
N GLU A 159 -4.32 18.01 9.71
CA GLU A 159 -5.47 18.83 9.32
C GLU A 159 -5.07 20.13 8.58
N LYS A 160 -3.97 20.75 9.02
CA LYS A 160 -3.45 21.98 8.42
C LYS A 160 -3.04 21.76 6.96
N GLU A 161 -2.20 20.76 6.69
CA GLU A 161 -1.72 20.45 5.34
C GLU A 161 -2.87 20.05 4.40
N TYR A 162 -3.83 19.30 4.93
CA TYR A 162 -5.05 18.94 4.20
C TYR A 162 -5.88 20.18 3.83
N LYS A 163 -6.18 21.07 4.80
CA LYS A 163 -6.98 22.28 4.57
C LYS A 163 -6.31 23.28 3.61
N MET A 164 -4.99 23.32 3.60
CA MET A 164 -4.22 24.15 2.67
C MET A 164 -4.12 23.56 1.25
N GLY A 165 -4.72 22.38 1.00
CA GLY A 165 -4.70 21.75 -0.32
C GLY A 165 -3.33 21.14 -0.70
N HIS A 166 -2.41 20.98 0.25
CA HIS A 166 -1.06 20.45 0.00
C HIS A 166 -1.04 18.92 -0.16
N VAL A 167 -2.13 18.22 0.13
CA VAL A 167 -2.25 16.77 0.02
C VAL A 167 -3.15 16.41 -1.17
N LYS A 168 -2.61 15.67 -2.13
CA LYS A 168 -3.39 15.18 -3.28
C LYS A 168 -4.17 13.94 -2.88
N ILE A 169 -5.48 13.96 -3.09
CA ILE A 169 -6.30 12.76 -2.90
C ILE A 169 -6.25 11.94 -4.18
N LEU A 170 -5.74 10.71 -4.03
CA LEU A 170 -5.68 9.71 -5.10
C LEU A 170 -6.31 8.42 -4.58
N HIS A 171 -7.58 8.24 -4.89
CA HIS A 171 -8.37 7.09 -4.47
C HIS A 171 -7.76 5.78 -4.99
N ASN A 172 -7.99 4.70 -4.23
CA ASN A 172 -7.76 3.37 -4.76
C ASN A 172 -8.77 3.08 -5.88
N ALA A 173 -8.28 2.47 -6.94
CA ALA A 173 -9.11 2.11 -8.08
C ALA A 173 -9.10 0.59 -8.31
N ILE A 174 -10.13 0.09 -8.96
CA ILE A 174 -10.22 -1.27 -9.48
C ILE A 174 -10.43 -1.24 -10.99
N ASP A 175 -10.12 -2.33 -11.65
CA ASP A 175 -10.44 -2.51 -13.06
C ASP A 175 -11.93 -2.88 -13.16
N LEU A 176 -12.74 -1.93 -13.61
CA LEU A 176 -14.20 -2.09 -13.67
C LEU A 176 -14.62 -3.15 -14.66
N ASP A 177 -13.87 -3.36 -15.74
CA ASP A 177 -14.21 -4.38 -16.74
C ASP A 177 -13.97 -5.79 -16.17
N TYR A 178 -12.88 -5.96 -15.42
CA TYR A 178 -12.60 -7.23 -14.72
C TYR A 178 -13.59 -7.55 -13.60
N PHE A 179 -14.07 -6.55 -12.89
CA PHE A 179 -15.01 -6.70 -11.77
C PHE A 179 -16.48 -6.46 -12.15
N ARG A 180 -16.77 -6.38 -13.46
CA ARG A 180 -18.15 -6.27 -13.93
C ARG A 180 -18.92 -7.53 -13.62
N PHE A 181 -20.21 -7.37 -13.23
CA PHE A 181 -21.09 -8.49 -13.03
C PHE A 181 -21.20 -9.33 -14.31
N SER A 182 -21.12 -10.63 -14.17
CA SER A 182 -21.28 -11.62 -15.24
C SER A 182 -22.18 -12.74 -14.74
N GLU A 183 -23.35 -12.93 -15.40
CA GLU A 183 -24.27 -14.00 -15.04
C GLU A 183 -23.62 -15.37 -15.22
N LYS A 184 -22.84 -15.55 -16.27
CA LYS A 184 -22.08 -16.79 -16.46
C LYS A 184 -21.14 -17.05 -15.28
N SER A 185 -20.32 -16.08 -14.89
CA SER A 185 -19.41 -16.25 -13.74
C SER A 185 -20.16 -16.48 -12.43
N ARG A 186 -21.33 -15.86 -12.26
CA ARG A 186 -22.20 -16.11 -11.12
C ARG A 186 -22.65 -17.58 -11.05
N ILE A 187 -23.15 -18.13 -12.16
CA ILE A 187 -23.63 -19.52 -12.24
C ILE A 187 -22.46 -20.48 -12.01
N ASP A 188 -21.35 -20.29 -12.73
CA ASP A 188 -20.16 -21.14 -12.62
C ASP A 188 -19.63 -21.20 -11.19
N ASN A 189 -19.44 -20.02 -10.54
CA ASN A 189 -18.96 -19.95 -9.15
C ASN A 189 -19.96 -20.53 -8.13
N ARG A 190 -21.26 -20.33 -8.32
CA ARG A 190 -22.27 -20.96 -7.44
C ARG A 190 -22.25 -22.47 -7.54
N HIS A 191 -22.13 -23.01 -8.74
CA HIS A 191 -21.98 -24.43 -8.96
C HIS A 191 -20.73 -25.01 -8.30
N GLU A 192 -19.57 -24.34 -8.49
CA GLU A 192 -18.30 -24.74 -7.87
C GLU A 192 -18.36 -24.72 -6.34
N LEU A 193 -19.02 -23.73 -5.76
CA LEU A 193 -19.16 -23.56 -4.31
C LEU A 193 -20.37 -24.32 -3.72
N HIS A 194 -21.11 -25.06 -4.53
CA HIS A 194 -22.33 -25.78 -4.12
C HIS A 194 -23.39 -24.87 -3.48
N ILE A 195 -23.51 -23.64 -3.96
CA ILE A 195 -24.51 -22.67 -3.50
C ILE A 195 -25.76 -22.79 -4.41
N PRO A 196 -26.97 -23.02 -3.87
CA PRO A 196 -28.18 -23.01 -4.66
C PRO A 196 -28.38 -21.74 -5.47
N GLU A 197 -28.98 -21.83 -6.64
CA GLU A 197 -29.05 -20.71 -7.59
C GLU A 197 -29.83 -19.52 -7.04
N ASP A 198 -30.89 -19.77 -6.30
CA ASP A 198 -31.80 -18.80 -5.68
C ASP A 198 -31.44 -18.44 -4.23
N ALA A 199 -30.46 -19.12 -3.62
CA ALA A 199 -30.03 -18.84 -2.25
C ALA A 199 -29.46 -17.42 -2.07
N PHE A 200 -29.72 -16.82 -0.93
CA PHE A 200 -29.12 -15.55 -0.53
C PHE A 200 -27.68 -15.77 -0.07
N ALA A 201 -26.73 -15.57 -0.95
CA ALA A 201 -25.31 -15.78 -0.67
C ALA A 201 -24.62 -14.53 -0.07
N VAL A 202 -23.93 -14.73 1.06
CA VAL A 202 -23.11 -13.70 1.71
C VAL A 202 -21.65 -14.12 1.68
N GLY A 203 -20.82 -13.38 0.95
CA GLY A 203 -19.39 -13.65 0.82
C GLY A 203 -18.54 -12.67 1.62
N HIS A 204 -17.40 -13.14 2.15
CA HIS A 204 -16.38 -12.29 2.76
C HIS A 204 -14.99 -12.74 2.34
N ILE A 205 -14.15 -11.78 1.93
CA ILE A 205 -12.74 -12.02 1.61
C ILE A 205 -11.89 -11.14 2.50
N GLY A 206 -11.03 -11.74 3.33
CA GLY A 206 -10.15 -10.99 4.21
C GLY A 206 -9.14 -11.88 4.94
N ARG A 207 -8.01 -11.29 5.34
CA ARG A 207 -7.04 -11.99 6.20
C ARG A 207 -7.66 -12.27 7.56
N PHE A 208 -7.34 -13.40 8.18
CA PHE A 208 -7.68 -13.65 9.58
C PHE A 208 -6.88 -12.69 10.48
N SER A 209 -7.51 -11.60 10.88
CA SER A 209 -6.92 -10.56 11.73
C SER A 209 -8.01 -9.86 12.52
N GLU A 210 -7.66 -9.33 13.70
CA GLU A 210 -8.57 -8.56 14.55
C GLU A 210 -9.26 -7.42 13.80
N GLN A 211 -8.53 -6.72 12.93
CA GLN A 211 -9.06 -5.63 12.10
C GLN A 211 -10.24 -6.06 11.21
N LYS A 212 -10.28 -7.34 10.77
CA LYS A 212 -11.34 -7.88 9.90
C LYS A 212 -12.52 -8.43 10.67
N ASN A 213 -12.36 -8.62 11.99
CA ASN A 213 -13.39 -8.97 12.96
C ASN A 213 -14.33 -10.11 12.49
N HIS A 214 -13.73 -11.24 12.11
CA HIS A 214 -14.48 -12.38 11.58
C HIS A 214 -15.51 -12.95 12.58
N LEU A 215 -15.21 -12.87 13.89
CA LEU A 215 -16.17 -13.34 14.91
C LEU A 215 -17.47 -12.52 14.86
N PHE A 216 -17.38 -11.20 14.79
CA PHE A 216 -18.55 -10.33 14.66
C PHE A 216 -19.31 -10.56 13.34
N LEU A 217 -18.59 -10.86 12.25
CA LEU A 217 -19.20 -11.24 10.98
C LEU A 217 -20.03 -12.51 11.12
N LEU A 218 -19.52 -13.54 11.82
CA LEU A 218 -20.27 -14.78 12.09
C LEU A 218 -21.51 -14.49 12.96
N ASP A 219 -21.43 -13.64 13.95
CA ASP A 219 -22.58 -13.22 14.76
C ASP A 219 -23.65 -12.51 13.93
N ILE A 220 -23.22 -11.65 12.98
CA ILE A 220 -24.15 -11.02 12.03
C ILE A 220 -24.81 -12.08 11.16
N PHE A 221 -24.05 -13.01 10.59
CA PHE A 221 -24.57 -14.04 9.71
C PHE A 221 -25.53 -14.97 10.45
N ALA A 222 -25.24 -15.36 11.68
CA ALA A 222 -26.16 -16.13 12.53
C ALA A 222 -27.50 -15.42 12.80
N ARG A 223 -27.55 -14.09 12.75
CA ARG A 223 -28.79 -13.32 12.82
C ARG A 223 -29.51 -13.23 11.47
N VAL A 224 -28.74 -13.22 10.38
CA VAL A 224 -29.30 -13.26 9.02
C VAL A 224 -30.03 -14.58 8.78
N THR A 225 -29.42 -15.72 9.12
CA THR A 225 -30.02 -17.04 8.92
C THR A 225 -31.31 -17.24 9.71
N LYS A 226 -31.51 -16.55 10.86
CA LYS A 226 -32.80 -16.54 11.57
C LYS A 226 -33.93 -15.88 10.78
N LYS A 227 -33.61 -14.90 9.92
CA LYS A 227 -34.59 -14.16 9.10
C LYS A 227 -34.70 -14.68 7.66
N LYS A 228 -33.62 -15.28 7.20
CA LYS A 228 -33.45 -15.84 5.87
C LYS A 228 -32.80 -17.23 6.01
N PRO A 229 -33.62 -18.30 6.25
CA PRO A 229 -33.09 -19.64 6.46
C PRO A 229 -32.35 -20.22 5.24
N ASP A 230 -32.61 -19.70 4.07
CA ASP A 230 -31.97 -19.99 2.78
C ASP A 230 -30.66 -19.24 2.55
N ALA A 231 -30.14 -18.50 3.54
CA ALA A 231 -28.89 -17.78 3.43
C ALA A 231 -27.68 -18.72 3.51
N TYR A 232 -26.72 -18.49 2.62
CA TYR A 232 -25.45 -19.20 2.46
C TYR A 232 -24.27 -18.32 2.77
#